data_6a4d7f2634e12ad2b9ef6a052f095816
#
_entry.id   6a4d7f2634e12ad2b9ef6a052f095816
#
_cell.length_a   1.000
_cell.length_b   1.000
_cell.length_c   1.000
_cell.angle_alpha   90.00
_cell.angle_beta   90.00
_cell.angle_gamma   90.00
#
_symmetry.space_group_name_H-M   'P 1'
#
loop_
_entity.id
_entity.type
_entity.pdbx_description
1 polymer ?
#
loop_
_entity_poly.entity_id
_entity_poly.type
_entity_poly.pdbx_seq_one_letter_code
_entity_poly.pdbx_strand_id
1 'polypeptide(L)'
;WPVSATGKCTPPNKPGNCSQNVDDYVMEYTFVDGGKAVVEGIDPFATFIHGSKRAAQFSGNVHAATVHIYKGKQIDKSQIDWAAPREPRGPWQAEWKDFLEAIREDRPYNEAERAAYANLAGIMGRAAAHMGRTITWKEMLASNFRFSPIVDQLRFGGPAPVEPDAQGNYPVPIPGKWVEV
;
A
#
# COMPACT_ATOMS: atom_id res chain seq x y z
N TRP A 1 -4.09 5.18 12.64
CA TRP A 1 -3.60 5.48 11.28
C TRP A 1 -2.24 6.18 11.39
N PRO A 2 -1.40 6.20 10.33
CA PRO A 2 -0.14 6.91 10.36
C PRO A 2 -0.36 8.43 10.47
N VAL A 3 0.54 9.13 11.13
CA VAL A 3 0.51 10.60 11.20
C VAL A 3 1.24 11.24 10.02
N SER A 4 2.23 10.53 9.46
CA SER A 4 2.97 10.94 8.28
C SER A 4 3.54 9.75 7.52
N ALA A 5 3.83 9.96 6.25
CA ALA A 5 4.63 9.07 5.43
C ALA A 5 5.73 9.85 4.71
N THR A 6 6.89 9.24 4.57
CA THR A 6 7.95 9.70 3.68
C THR A 6 8.29 8.60 2.70
N GLY A 7 8.75 8.95 1.51
CA GLY A 7 9.01 7.94 0.50
C GLY A 7 10.05 8.38 -0.52
N LYS A 8 10.60 7.39 -1.20
CA LYS A 8 11.50 7.54 -2.34
C LYS A 8 11.12 6.53 -3.39
N CYS A 9 11.25 6.89 -4.65
CA CYS A 9 11.12 5.97 -5.76
C CYS A 9 12.12 6.30 -6.86
N THR A 10 12.38 5.32 -7.71
CA THR A 10 13.18 5.48 -8.92
C THR A 10 12.23 5.46 -10.11
N PRO A 11 12.22 6.50 -10.96
CA PRO A 11 11.47 6.47 -12.21
C PRO A 11 11.89 5.26 -13.06
N PRO A 12 11.00 4.71 -13.90
CA PRO A 12 11.32 3.60 -14.78
C PRO A 12 12.45 4.02 -15.75
N ASN A 13 13.53 3.27 -15.75
CA ASN A 13 14.69 3.54 -16.60
C ASN A 13 15.02 2.40 -17.58
N LYS A 14 14.18 1.35 -17.62
CA LYS A 14 14.38 0.25 -18.57
C LYS A 14 13.99 0.67 -19.98
N PRO A 15 14.86 0.46 -20.99
CA PRO A 15 14.51 0.74 -22.37
C PRO A 15 13.19 0.07 -22.79
N GLY A 16 12.30 0.85 -23.40
CA GLY A 16 10.98 0.38 -23.82
C GLY A 16 9.93 0.29 -22.71
N ASN A 17 10.25 0.67 -21.49
CA ASN A 17 9.25 0.78 -20.41
C ASN A 17 8.49 2.11 -20.56
N CYS A 18 7.28 2.03 -21.11
CA CYS A 18 6.34 3.15 -21.21
C CYS A 18 5.33 3.19 -20.05
N SER A 19 5.52 2.36 -19.03
CA SER A 19 4.64 2.27 -17.86
C SER A 19 4.75 3.51 -16.97
N GLN A 20 3.66 3.82 -16.28
CA GLN A 20 3.63 4.83 -15.21
C GLN A 20 4.19 4.30 -13.88
N ASN A 21 4.50 3.02 -13.79
CA ASN A 21 5.03 2.41 -12.58
C ASN A 21 6.48 2.83 -12.34
N VAL A 22 6.82 3.07 -11.11
CA VAL A 22 8.20 3.24 -10.67
C VAL A 22 8.88 1.88 -10.52
N ASP A 23 10.20 1.82 -10.75
CA ASP A 23 10.94 0.56 -10.70
C ASP A 23 11.21 0.12 -9.25
N ASP A 24 11.62 1.04 -8.41
CA ASP A 24 11.91 0.79 -6.99
C ASP A 24 11.22 1.83 -6.12
N TYR A 25 10.76 1.41 -4.96
CA TYR A 25 10.20 2.34 -3.99
C TYR A 25 10.45 1.87 -2.55
N VAL A 26 10.61 2.86 -1.67
CA VAL A 26 10.63 2.70 -0.22
C VAL A 26 9.74 3.74 0.39
N MET A 27 8.86 3.32 1.28
CA MET A 27 7.96 4.20 2.03
C MET A 27 8.08 3.90 3.52
N GLU A 28 8.22 4.95 4.32
CA GLU A 28 8.21 4.86 5.78
C GLU A 28 7.01 5.62 6.33
N TYR A 29 6.19 4.94 7.08
CA TYR A 29 5.06 5.51 7.81
C TYR A 29 5.46 5.71 9.28
N THR A 30 5.08 6.84 9.85
CA THR A 30 5.25 7.13 11.27
C THR A 30 3.87 7.19 11.94
N PHE A 31 3.74 6.56 13.10
CA PHE A 31 2.53 6.54 13.90
C PHE A 31 2.65 7.46 15.12
N VAL A 32 1.51 7.76 15.76
CA VAL A 32 1.42 8.74 16.86
C VAL A 32 2.30 8.37 18.08
N ASP A 33 2.53 7.08 18.28
CA ASP A 33 3.39 6.55 19.37
C ASP A 33 4.89 6.50 18.98
N GLY A 34 5.24 7.00 17.80
CA GLY A 34 6.58 6.91 17.24
C GLY A 34 6.92 5.58 16.58
N GLY A 35 5.99 4.62 16.56
CA GLY A 35 6.12 3.39 15.80
C GLY A 35 6.27 3.68 14.30
N LYS A 36 7.00 2.80 13.60
CA LYS A 36 7.25 2.93 12.16
C LYS A 36 6.87 1.68 11.42
N ALA A 37 6.33 1.84 10.21
CA ALA A 37 6.18 0.79 9.22
C ALA A 37 6.95 1.17 7.96
N VAL A 38 7.75 0.24 7.45
CA VAL A 38 8.52 0.43 6.21
C VAL A 38 7.97 -0.53 5.17
N VAL A 39 7.73 -0.03 3.97
CA VAL A 39 7.31 -0.79 2.80
C VAL A 39 8.34 -0.58 1.70
N GLU A 40 8.88 -1.68 1.21
CA GLU A 40 9.89 -1.70 0.15
C GLU A 40 9.38 -2.54 -1.01
N GLY A 41 9.55 -2.04 -2.22
CA GLY A 41 9.19 -2.76 -3.45
C GLY A 41 10.28 -3.73 -3.87
N ILE A 42 10.52 -4.74 -3.06
CA ILE A 42 11.53 -5.78 -3.29
C ILE A 42 10.92 -7.18 -3.23
N ASP A 43 11.58 -8.16 -3.83
CA ASP A 43 11.25 -9.58 -3.71
C ASP A 43 12.14 -10.23 -2.61
N PRO A 44 11.61 -11.04 -1.67
CA PRO A 44 10.25 -11.56 -1.61
C PRO A 44 9.24 -10.57 -1.03
N PHE A 45 8.01 -10.71 -1.48
CA PHE A 45 6.88 -9.91 -1.03
C PHE A 45 6.58 -10.21 0.46
N ALA A 46 7.01 -9.32 1.34
CA ALA A 46 6.85 -9.46 2.77
C ALA A 46 6.73 -8.10 3.47
N THR A 47 5.99 -8.08 4.56
CA THR A 47 5.91 -6.93 5.45
C THR A 47 6.55 -7.28 6.79
N PHE A 48 7.43 -6.41 7.28
CA PHE A 48 8.07 -6.55 8.58
C PHE A 48 7.62 -5.43 9.52
N ILE A 49 7.45 -5.77 10.79
CA ILE A 49 7.20 -4.82 11.86
C ILE A 49 8.34 -4.88 12.85
N HIS A 50 9.01 -3.77 13.08
CA HIS A 50 10.06 -3.60 14.06
C HIS A 50 9.53 -2.88 15.30
N GLY A 51 9.10 -3.65 16.29
CA GLY A 51 8.63 -3.13 17.56
C GLY A 51 9.76 -2.83 18.56
N SER A 52 9.42 -2.20 19.67
CA SER A 52 10.38 -1.90 20.73
C SER A 52 10.93 -3.14 21.44
N LYS A 53 10.18 -4.24 21.46
CA LYS A 53 10.54 -5.49 22.12
C LYS A 53 10.83 -6.62 21.13
N ARG A 54 10.02 -6.77 20.08
CA ARG A 54 10.02 -7.88 19.14
C ARG A 54 9.83 -7.40 17.71
N ALA A 55 10.28 -8.21 16.78
CA ALA A 55 9.92 -8.05 15.36
C ALA A 55 8.80 -9.04 14.97
N ALA A 56 8.08 -8.71 13.92
CA ALA A 56 7.10 -9.58 13.28
C ALA A 56 7.26 -9.53 11.76
N GLN A 57 6.83 -10.60 11.09
CA GLN A 57 6.77 -10.70 9.65
C GLN A 57 5.35 -11.06 9.23
N PHE A 58 4.85 -10.36 8.22
CA PHE A 58 3.63 -10.70 7.50
C PHE A 58 3.98 -10.90 6.03
N SER A 59 3.38 -11.88 5.40
CA SER A 59 3.46 -12.01 3.95
C SER A 59 2.22 -11.41 3.31
N GLY A 60 2.43 -10.57 2.29
CA GLY A 60 1.37 -10.11 1.41
C GLY A 60 0.99 -11.13 0.33
N ASN A 61 1.70 -12.24 0.23
CA ASN A 61 1.42 -13.28 -0.73
C ASN A 61 0.14 -14.04 -0.34
N VAL A 62 -0.90 -13.89 -1.12
CA VAL A 62 -2.21 -14.52 -0.91
C VAL A 62 -2.19 -16.05 -0.95
N HIS A 63 -1.17 -16.63 -1.57
CA HIS A 63 -1.04 -18.09 -1.71
C HIS A 63 -0.25 -18.73 -0.56
N ALA A 64 0.52 -17.95 0.16
CA ALA A 64 1.41 -18.44 1.21
C ALA A 64 1.58 -17.39 2.33
N ALA A 65 0.44 -16.94 2.86
CA ALA A 65 0.46 -15.99 3.96
C ALA A 65 1.30 -16.53 5.12
N THR A 66 2.33 -15.76 5.49
CA THR A 66 3.21 -16.07 6.61
C THR A 66 3.05 -14.98 7.66
N VAL A 67 2.68 -15.38 8.87
CA VAL A 67 2.63 -14.46 10.01
C VAL A 67 3.48 -15.05 11.12
N HIS A 68 4.59 -14.40 11.42
CA HIS A 68 5.52 -14.81 12.45
C HIS A 68 5.78 -13.67 13.44
N ILE A 69 5.91 -14.02 14.73
CA ILE A 69 6.46 -13.13 15.75
C ILE A 69 7.78 -13.76 16.22
N TYR A 70 8.83 -12.96 16.26
CA TYR A 70 10.17 -13.40 16.66
C TYR A 70 10.40 -13.14 18.15
N LYS A 71 11.31 -13.91 18.77
CA LYS A 71 11.69 -13.79 20.19
C LYS A 71 12.35 -12.44 20.51
N GLY A 72 12.99 -11.84 19.54
CA GLY A 72 13.70 -10.56 19.65
C GLY A 72 13.41 -9.61 18.51
N LYS A 73 14.26 -8.60 18.36
CA LYS A 73 14.12 -7.55 17.35
C LYS A 73 14.65 -7.95 15.97
N GLN A 74 15.36 -9.05 15.87
CA GLN A 74 15.93 -9.53 14.62
C GLN A 74 14.96 -10.48 13.92
N ILE A 75 14.93 -10.39 12.60
CA ILE A 75 14.21 -11.28 11.71
C ILE A 75 15.08 -12.52 11.48
N ASP A 76 14.91 -13.52 12.31
CA ASP A 76 15.66 -14.78 12.24
C ASP A 76 14.70 -15.96 12.32
N LYS A 77 14.62 -16.74 11.27
CA LYS A 77 13.73 -17.92 11.16
C LYS A 77 13.97 -18.96 12.27
N SER A 78 15.19 -19.04 12.84
CA SER A 78 15.51 -19.92 13.97
C SER A 78 14.93 -19.39 15.29
N GLN A 79 14.52 -18.15 15.35
CA GLN A 79 14.05 -17.44 16.54
C GLN A 79 12.54 -17.10 16.47
N ILE A 80 11.77 -17.90 15.75
CA ILE A 80 10.31 -17.74 15.74
C ILE A 80 9.76 -18.13 17.11
N ASP A 81 9.02 -17.23 17.74
CA ASP A 81 8.33 -17.45 19.01
C ASP A 81 6.89 -17.93 18.78
N TRP A 82 6.25 -17.36 17.77
CA TRP A 82 4.89 -17.71 17.40
C TRP A 82 4.71 -17.61 15.88
N ALA A 83 3.94 -18.54 15.35
CA ALA A 83 3.52 -18.56 13.95
C ALA A 83 2.00 -18.73 13.90
N ALA A 84 1.34 -17.94 13.05
CA ALA A 84 -0.10 -18.13 12.82
C ALA A 84 -0.35 -19.53 12.26
N PRO A 85 -1.42 -20.20 12.72
CA PRO A 85 -1.89 -21.42 12.08
C PRO A 85 -2.18 -21.16 10.59
N ARG A 86 -1.88 -22.15 9.76
CA ARG A 86 -2.22 -22.03 8.34
C ARG A 86 -3.73 -21.98 8.17
N GLU A 87 -4.24 -20.89 7.65
CA GLU A 87 -5.65 -20.79 7.22
C GLU A 87 -5.84 -21.65 5.95
N PRO A 88 -6.75 -22.65 5.99
CA PRO A 88 -6.97 -23.53 4.86
C PRO A 88 -7.67 -22.83 3.68
N ARG A 89 -8.32 -21.69 3.96
CA ARG A 89 -9.04 -20.91 2.95
C ARG A 89 -8.20 -19.72 2.48
N GLY A 90 -8.36 -19.35 1.21
CA GLY A 90 -7.81 -18.09 0.73
C GLY A 90 -8.51 -16.88 1.38
N PRO A 91 -7.87 -15.71 1.41
CA PRO A 91 -8.40 -14.53 2.07
C PRO A 91 -9.78 -14.11 1.53
N TRP A 92 -10.02 -14.23 0.25
CA TRP A 92 -11.31 -13.93 -0.38
C TRP A 92 -12.42 -14.88 0.10
N GLN A 93 -12.11 -16.18 0.28
CA GLN A 93 -13.08 -17.15 0.81
C GLN A 93 -13.38 -16.89 2.28
N ALA A 94 -12.39 -16.46 3.06
CA ALA A 94 -12.56 -16.09 4.46
C ALA A 94 -13.46 -14.85 4.57
N GLU A 95 -13.22 -13.82 3.77
CA GLU A 95 -14.02 -12.61 3.71
C GLU A 95 -15.49 -12.90 3.40
N TRP A 96 -15.76 -13.72 2.36
CA TRP A 96 -17.12 -14.12 2.02
C TRP A 96 -17.79 -14.92 3.14
N LYS A 97 -17.04 -15.78 3.82
CA LYS A 97 -17.57 -16.54 4.96
C LYS A 97 -18.03 -15.60 6.06
N ASP A 98 -17.18 -14.67 6.48
CA ASP A 98 -17.45 -13.73 7.56
C ASP A 98 -18.65 -12.83 7.22
N PHE A 99 -18.73 -12.37 5.98
CA PHE A 99 -19.87 -11.57 5.50
C PHE A 99 -21.19 -12.37 5.51
N LEU A 100 -21.18 -13.59 4.97
CA LEU A 100 -22.38 -14.44 4.94
C LEU A 100 -22.82 -14.87 6.34
N GLU A 101 -21.90 -15.13 7.26
CA GLU A 101 -22.21 -15.41 8.66
C GLU A 101 -22.85 -14.19 9.33
N ALA A 102 -22.34 -13.00 9.10
CA ALA A 102 -22.94 -11.77 9.62
C ALA A 102 -24.39 -11.58 9.14
N ILE A 103 -24.67 -11.88 7.85
CA ILE A 103 -26.04 -11.84 7.32
C ILE A 103 -26.95 -12.87 8.01
N ARG A 104 -26.47 -14.10 8.19
CA ARG A 104 -27.26 -15.19 8.81
C ARG A 104 -27.55 -14.92 10.28
N GLU A 105 -26.66 -14.23 10.96
CA GLU A 105 -26.74 -13.92 12.38
C GLU A 105 -27.40 -12.55 12.65
N ASP A 106 -27.85 -11.85 11.59
CA ASP A 106 -28.36 -10.47 11.66
C ASP A 106 -27.40 -9.53 12.40
N ARG A 107 -26.09 -9.69 12.15
CA ARG A 107 -25.01 -8.97 12.80
C ARG A 107 -24.52 -7.84 11.90
N PRO A 108 -24.33 -6.59 12.42
CA PRO A 108 -23.74 -5.51 11.62
C PRO A 108 -22.35 -5.90 11.09
N TYR A 109 -22.11 -5.68 9.80
CA TYR A 109 -20.83 -5.91 9.16
C TYR A 109 -20.56 -4.77 8.17
N ASN A 110 -19.97 -3.70 8.67
CA ASN A 110 -19.63 -2.52 7.87
C ASN A 110 -18.17 -2.15 8.08
N GLU A 111 -17.37 -2.37 7.07
CA GLU A 111 -15.94 -2.05 7.07
C GLU A 111 -15.57 -0.87 6.16
N ALA A 112 -16.58 -0.15 5.63
CA ALA A 112 -16.35 0.89 4.62
C ALA A 112 -15.38 1.98 5.10
N GLU A 113 -15.54 2.48 6.33
CA GLU A 113 -14.66 3.49 6.89
C GLU A 113 -13.23 2.96 7.07
N ARG A 114 -13.09 1.77 7.63
CA ARG A 114 -11.77 1.13 7.81
C ARG A 114 -11.08 0.89 6.46
N ALA A 115 -11.81 0.40 5.48
CA ALA A 115 -11.31 0.16 4.13
C ALA A 115 -10.90 1.47 3.44
N ALA A 116 -11.71 2.53 3.57
CA ALA A 116 -11.38 3.85 3.01
C ALA A 116 -10.07 4.39 3.58
N TYR A 117 -9.90 4.35 4.90
CA TYR A 117 -8.66 4.82 5.54
C TYR A 117 -7.46 3.91 5.25
N ALA A 118 -7.64 2.60 5.14
CA ALA A 118 -6.57 1.70 4.74
C ALA A 118 -6.08 2.01 3.31
N ASN A 119 -7.01 2.24 2.38
CA ASN A 119 -6.68 2.69 1.03
C ASN A 119 -5.97 4.05 1.04
N LEU A 120 -6.48 5.01 1.84
CA LEU A 120 -5.86 6.33 1.95
C LEU A 120 -4.42 6.25 2.47
N ALA A 121 -4.14 5.36 3.44
CA ALA A 121 -2.78 5.11 3.91
C ALA A 121 -1.87 4.60 2.78
N GLY A 122 -2.35 3.65 1.96
CA GLY A 122 -1.61 3.18 0.79
C GLY A 122 -1.34 4.30 -0.23
N ILE A 123 -2.36 5.10 -0.52
CA ILE A 123 -2.23 6.26 -1.43
C ILE A 123 -1.23 7.29 -0.87
N MET A 124 -1.25 7.55 0.45
CA MET A 124 -0.32 8.46 1.12
C MET A 124 1.14 8.03 0.93
N GLY A 125 1.45 6.74 1.11
CA GLY A 125 2.80 6.23 0.89
C GLY A 125 3.24 6.36 -0.57
N ARG A 126 2.36 6.02 -1.50
CA ARG A 126 2.60 6.22 -2.94
C ARG A 126 2.88 7.70 -3.25
N ALA A 127 2.03 8.61 -2.79
CA ALA A 127 2.20 10.03 -3.01
C ALA A 127 3.52 10.55 -2.41
N ALA A 128 3.88 10.09 -1.20
CA ALA A 128 5.16 10.43 -0.57
C ALA A 128 6.36 9.97 -1.43
N ALA A 129 6.30 8.77 -1.99
CA ALA A 129 7.34 8.25 -2.88
C ALA A 129 7.39 9.03 -4.21
N HIS A 130 6.26 9.24 -4.86
CA HIS A 130 6.16 9.97 -6.13
C HIS A 130 6.62 11.43 -6.01
N MET A 131 6.26 12.09 -4.91
CA MET A 131 6.64 13.49 -4.66
C MET A 131 8.04 13.64 -4.09
N GLY A 132 8.60 12.57 -3.50
CA GLY A 132 9.91 12.61 -2.83
C GLY A 132 9.93 13.48 -1.57
N ARG A 133 8.80 13.58 -0.85
CA ARG A 133 8.69 14.38 0.37
C ARG A 133 7.85 13.70 1.44
N THR A 134 7.93 14.22 2.65
CA THR A 134 7.02 13.83 3.73
C THR A 134 5.62 14.39 3.48
N ILE A 135 4.61 13.55 3.67
CA ILE A 135 3.19 13.90 3.61
C ILE A 135 2.55 13.56 4.95
N THR A 136 1.70 14.45 5.44
CA THR A 136 0.96 14.24 6.68
C THR A 136 -0.42 13.65 6.41
N TRP A 137 -0.97 12.92 7.38
CA TRP A 137 -2.34 12.42 7.31
C TRP A 137 -3.37 13.53 7.07
N LYS A 138 -3.13 14.70 7.70
CA LYS A 138 -3.98 15.87 7.52
C LYS A 138 -3.97 16.39 6.07
N GLU A 139 -2.80 16.43 5.43
CA GLU A 139 -2.69 16.81 4.01
C GLU A 139 -3.48 15.83 3.14
N MET A 140 -3.36 14.54 3.38
CA MET A 140 -4.10 13.52 2.62
C MET A 140 -5.61 13.68 2.74
N LEU A 141 -6.12 13.92 3.94
CA LEU A 141 -7.55 14.13 4.16
C LEU A 141 -8.07 15.42 3.51
N ALA A 142 -7.22 16.42 3.33
CA ALA A 142 -7.56 17.69 2.71
C ALA A 142 -7.33 17.71 1.19
N SER A 143 -6.69 16.68 0.64
CA SER A 143 -6.33 16.64 -0.78
C SER A 143 -7.57 16.51 -1.67
N ASN A 144 -7.58 17.29 -2.75
CA ASN A 144 -8.52 17.19 -3.85
C ASN A 144 -7.87 16.61 -5.12
N PHE A 145 -6.71 16.01 -4.99
CA PHE A 145 -5.98 15.46 -6.12
C PHE A 145 -6.79 14.37 -6.82
N ARG A 146 -6.81 14.41 -8.14
CA ARG A 146 -7.38 13.39 -9.01
C ARG A 146 -6.33 12.96 -10.02
N PHE A 147 -5.99 11.68 -10.02
CA PHE A 147 -5.01 11.12 -10.96
C PHE A 147 -5.46 11.28 -12.41
N SER A 148 -6.75 11.18 -12.65
CA SER A 148 -7.35 11.51 -13.93
C SER A 148 -8.48 12.54 -13.72
N PRO A 149 -8.29 13.81 -14.12
CA PRO A 149 -9.32 14.84 -13.96
C PRO A 149 -10.56 14.58 -14.82
N ILE A 150 -10.45 13.73 -15.85
CA ILE A 150 -11.56 13.42 -16.77
C ILE A 150 -12.33 12.15 -16.39
N VAL A 151 -12.05 11.54 -15.23
CA VAL A 151 -12.68 10.26 -14.84
C VAL A 151 -14.20 10.31 -14.84
N ASP A 152 -14.80 11.44 -14.46
CA ASP A 152 -16.24 11.63 -14.45
C ASP A 152 -16.85 11.82 -15.88
N GLN A 153 -16.01 11.93 -16.90
CA GLN A 153 -16.39 12.14 -18.30
C GLN A 153 -16.09 10.93 -19.18
N LEU A 154 -15.63 9.83 -18.60
CA LEU A 154 -15.28 8.63 -19.32
C LEU A 154 -16.50 8.05 -20.04
N ARG A 155 -16.30 7.71 -21.32
CA ARG A 155 -17.32 7.08 -22.18
C ARG A 155 -16.64 6.19 -23.22
N PHE A 156 -17.36 5.21 -23.74
CA PHE A 156 -16.88 4.39 -24.85
C PHE A 156 -16.53 5.25 -26.06
N GLY A 157 -15.33 5.04 -26.64
CA GLY A 157 -14.82 5.81 -27.77
C GLY A 157 -14.37 7.25 -27.43
N GLY A 158 -14.39 7.62 -26.14
CA GLY A 158 -13.82 8.88 -25.66
C GLY A 158 -12.31 8.79 -25.41
N PRO A 159 -11.68 9.92 -25.00
CA PRO A 159 -10.25 9.93 -24.65
C PRO A 159 -9.96 8.99 -23.47
N ALA A 160 -8.75 8.44 -23.45
CA ALA A 160 -8.29 7.65 -22.32
C ALA A 160 -8.12 8.51 -21.04
N PRO A 161 -8.23 7.92 -19.83
CA PRO A 161 -8.02 8.65 -18.57
C PRO A 161 -6.67 9.37 -18.50
N VAL A 162 -5.66 8.74 -19.07
CA VAL A 162 -4.31 9.28 -19.25
C VAL A 162 -3.85 8.88 -20.64
N GLU A 163 -3.32 9.83 -21.38
CA GLU A 163 -2.83 9.58 -22.74
C GLU A 163 -1.30 9.65 -22.78
N PRO A 164 -0.65 8.83 -23.61
CA PRO A 164 0.78 8.91 -23.81
C PRO A 164 1.16 10.15 -24.63
N ASP A 165 2.43 10.53 -24.53
CA ASP A 165 3.02 11.54 -25.40
C ASP A 165 3.16 11.05 -26.87
N ALA A 166 3.68 11.92 -27.76
CA ALA A 166 3.88 11.58 -29.17
C ALA A 166 4.87 10.42 -29.39
N GLN A 167 5.66 10.06 -28.39
CA GLN A 167 6.61 8.95 -28.40
C GLN A 167 6.02 7.68 -27.77
N GLY A 168 4.78 7.72 -27.29
CA GLY A 168 4.08 6.60 -26.66
C GLY A 168 4.40 6.40 -25.18
N ASN A 169 5.03 7.37 -24.52
CA ASN A 169 5.35 7.30 -23.11
C ASN A 169 4.24 7.94 -22.26
N TYR A 170 3.86 7.27 -21.18
CA TYR A 170 2.95 7.84 -20.20
C TYR A 170 3.66 8.76 -19.21
N PRO A 171 2.97 9.78 -18.64
CA PRO A 171 3.55 10.62 -17.61
C PRO A 171 4.01 9.79 -16.40
N VAL A 172 5.24 9.97 -15.98
CA VAL A 172 5.85 9.28 -14.85
C VAL A 172 6.10 10.27 -13.73
N PRO A 173 5.77 9.92 -12.46
CA PRO A 173 6.12 10.75 -11.32
C PRO A 173 7.63 10.96 -11.24
N ILE A 174 8.03 12.23 -11.15
CA ILE A 174 9.43 12.63 -10.94
C ILE A 174 9.53 13.26 -9.55
N PRO A 175 10.22 12.64 -8.58
CA PRO A 175 10.38 13.18 -7.25
C PRO A 175 10.88 14.62 -7.25
N GLY A 176 10.25 15.47 -6.44
CA GLY A 176 10.53 16.91 -6.39
C GLY A 176 9.85 17.77 -7.46
N LYS A 177 9.20 17.16 -8.47
CA LYS A 177 8.44 17.87 -9.52
C LYS A 177 6.97 17.47 -9.57
N TRP A 178 6.68 16.24 -9.20
CA TRP A 178 5.33 15.69 -9.21
C TRP A 178 4.51 16.18 -8.01
N VAL A 179 3.22 16.41 -8.22
CA VAL A 179 2.30 16.88 -7.17
C VAL A 179 1.07 15.98 -7.13
N GLU A 180 0.80 15.34 -6.00
CA GLU A 180 -0.36 14.48 -5.72
C GLU A 180 -1.18 14.93 -4.50
N VAL A 181 -0.75 15.95 -3.77
CA VAL A 181 -1.41 16.42 -2.55
C VAL A 181 -1.41 17.92 -2.47
#